data_14d12f2d6db8e1e6f51dd36eb6b3de11
#
_entry.id   14d12f2d6db8e1e6f51dd36eb6b3de11
#
_cell.length_a   1.000
_cell.length_b   1.000
_cell.length_c   1.000
_cell.angle_alpha   90.00
_cell.angle_beta   90.00
_cell.angle_gamma   90.00
#
_symmetry.space_group_name_H-M   'P 1'
#
loop_
_entity.id
_entity.type
_entity.pdbx_description
1 polymer ?
#
loop_
_entity_poly.entity_id
_entity_poly.type
_entity_poly.pdbx_seq_one_letter_code
_entity_poly.pdbx_strand_id
1 'polypeptide(L)'
;MNEFGISIYLGTGYERNKIIIEKAVKNNAKYAFTSLHIPEENLENYEAEVKKLLNLCNTNKINLIVDVGPRTLKKLGFNNFKQLKETSITHLRLDYGFTYEEIIELSKDFNIVFNASTLLDKDINELKKLNADFSKFYACHNFYPKPLTGLSLKKVAKINERLKNLGITTMAFVSGDKELRGPLHMGLPTVRNIEMEMYYLIYFN
;
A
#
# COMPACT_ATOMS: atom_id res chain seq x y z
N MET A 1 -15.46 -12.17 -2.09
CA MET A 1 -14.61 -12.34 -3.31
C MET A 1 -13.33 -11.58 -3.02
N ASN A 2 -12.16 -12.20 -3.18
CA ASN A 2 -10.90 -11.49 -2.96
C ASN A 2 -10.65 -10.53 -4.12
N GLU A 3 -10.39 -9.27 -3.80
CA GLU A 3 -10.00 -8.26 -4.78
C GLU A 3 -8.48 -8.22 -4.89
N PHE A 4 -7.97 -7.88 -6.06
CA PHE A 4 -6.54 -7.75 -6.27
C PHE A 4 -6.16 -6.40 -6.87
N GLY A 5 -4.91 -6.03 -6.70
CA GLY A 5 -4.33 -4.82 -7.22
C GLY A 5 -2.90 -5.05 -7.69
N ILE A 6 -2.30 -3.98 -8.16
CA ILE A 6 -0.92 -3.95 -8.64
C ILE A 6 -0.11 -2.91 -7.86
N SER A 7 1.20 -3.09 -7.85
CA SER A 7 2.13 -2.07 -7.37
C SER A 7 2.76 -1.37 -8.56
N ILE A 8 2.79 -0.04 -8.54
CA ILE A 8 3.39 0.81 -9.57
C ILE A 8 4.36 1.79 -8.94
N TYR A 9 5.34 2.24 -9.70
CA TYR A 9 6.38 3.16 -9.25
C TYR A 9 6.52 4.32 -10.22
N LEU A 10 6.63 5.54 -9.69
CA LEU A 10 6.81 6.75 -10.52
C LEU A 10 8.06 6.65 -11.37
N GLY A 11 9.18 6.19 -10.79
CA GLY A 11 10.46 6.02 -11.48
C GLY A 11 10.45 5.03 -12.64
N THR A 12 9.40 4.22 -12.78
CA THR A 12 9.21 3.33 -13.94
C THR A 12 8.88 4.12 -15.22
N GLY A 13 8.39 5.36 -15.06
CA GLY A 13 7.99 6.24 -16.16
C GLY A 13 6.53 6.07 -16.58
N TYR A 14 5.98 7.14 -17.15
CA TYR A 14 4.55 7.22 -17.48
C TYR A 14 4.09 6.13 -18.45
N GLU A 15 4.78 5.96 -19.57
CA GLU A 15 4.36 5.01 -20.61
C GLU A 15 4.34 3.56 -20.11
N ARG A 16 5.32 3.19 -19.31
CA ARG A 16 5.37 1.85 -18.70
C ARG A 16 4.25 1.66 -17.69
N ASN A 17 4.03 2.62 -16.81
CA ASN A 17 2.95 2.60 -15.83
C ASN A 17 1.57 2.54 -16.51
N LYS A 18 1.39 3.24 -17.64
CA LYS A 18 0.17 3.18 -18.45
C LYS A 18 -0.11 1.75 -18.93
N ILE A 19 0.88 1.10 -19.55
CA ILE A 19 0.74 -0.28 -20.02
C ILE A 19 0.39 -1.23 -18.86
N ILE A 20 1.05 -1.08 -17.70
CA ILE A 20 0.81 -1.91 -16.52
C ILE A 20 -0.61 -1.72 -15.99
N ILE A 21 -1.08 -0.49 -15.86
CA ILE A 21 -2.42 -0.16 -15.35
C ILE A 21 -3.49 -0.66 -16.32
N GLU A 22 -3.39 -0.37 -17.63
CA GLU A 22 -4.35 -0.82 -18.62
C GLU A 22 -4.47 -2.35 -18.67
N LYS A 23 -3.34 -3.06 -18.61
CA LYS A 23 -3.30 -4.52 -18.53
C LYS A 23 -3.95 -5.04 -17.24
N ALA A 24 -3.68 -4.41 -16.11
CA ALA A 24 -4.23 -4.80 -14.82
C ALA A 24 -5.75 -4.62 -14.78
N VAL A 25 -6.25 -3.48 -15.24
CA VAL A 25 -7.69 -3.18 -15.32
C VAL A 25 -8.41 -4.15 -16.26
N LYS A 26 -7.82 -4.47 -17.42
CA LYS A 26 -8.34 -5.48 -18.35
C LYS A 26 -8.46 -6.88 -17.69
N ASN A 27 -7.62 -7.14 -16.69
CA ASN A 27 -7.67 -8.38 -15.90
C ASN A 27 -8.42 -8.20 -14.56
N ASN A 28 -9.32 -7.21 -14.45
CA ASN A 28 -10.18 -6.93 -13.31
C ASN A 28 -9.44 -6.49 -12.02
N ALA A 29 -8.23 -5.95 -12.11
CA ALA A 29 -7.62 -5.30 -10.97
C ALA A 29 -8.46 -4.09 -10.53
N LYS A 30 -8.67 -3.95 -9.22
CA LYS A 30 -9.46 -2.87 -8.62
C LYS A 30 -8.58 -1.80 -8.00
N TYR A 31 -7.35 -2.14 -7.65
CA TYR A 31 -6.45 -1.28 -6.90
C TYR A 31 -5.10 -1.15 -7.57
N ALA A 32 -4.51 0.03 -7.45
CA ALA A 32 -3.09 0.25 -7.66
C ALA A 32 -2.47 0.80 -6.37
N PHE A 33 -1.25 0.41 -6.08
CA PHE A 33 -0.48 0.94 -4.97
C PHE A 33 0.74 1.68 -5.50
N THR A 34 1.01 2.85 -4.94
CA THR A 34 2.28 3.56 -5.14
C THR A 34 2.75 4.21 -3.85
N SER A 35 4.06 4.39 -3.70
CA SER A 35 4.60 5.19 -2.62
C SER A 35 4.93 6.59 -3.12
N LEU A 36 4.39 7.60 -2.46
CA LEU A 36 4.74 9.01 -2.68
C LEU A 36 5.85 9.47 -1.72
N HIS A 37 6.54 8.54 -1.08
CA HIS A 37 7.52 8.80 -0.04
C HIS A 37 8.86 8.09 -0.26
N ILE A 38 9.09 7.48 -1.43
CA ILE A 38 10.34 6.77 -1.70
C ILE A 38 11.49 7.79 -1.91
N PRO A 39 12.53 7.77 -1.07
CA PRO A 39 13.67 8.69 -1.21
C PRO A 39 14.49 8.48 -2.48
N GLU A 40 14.48 7.24 -3.01
CA GLU A 40 15.25 6.81 -4.17
C GLU A 40 14.68 7.33 -5.50
N GLU A 41 13.42 7.77 -5.50
CA GLU A 41 12.77 8.40 -6.67
C GLU A 41 13.06 9.89 -6.69
N ASN A 42 14.27 10.26 -7.14
CA ASN A 42 14.63 11.64 -7.37
C ASN A 42 14.26 12.04 -8.81
N LEU A 43 12.98 12.38 -9.02
CA LEU A 43 12.47 12.77 -10.34
C LEU A 43 12.53 14.29 -10.51
N GLU A 44 13.15 14.73 -11.58
CA GLU A 44 12.92 16.07 -12.07
C GLU A 44 11.42 16.22 -12.40
N ASN A 45 10.75 17.22 -11.87
CA ASN A 45 9.29 17.42 -12.04
C ASN A 45 8.39 16.39 -11.34
N TYR A 46 8.76 15.94 -10.15
CA TYR A 46 8.01 14.96 -9.35
C TYR A 46 6.50 15.25 -9.26
N GLU A 47 6.10 16.50 -9.02
CA GLU A 47 4.70 16.92 -8.94
C GLU A 47 3.94 16.65 -10.26
N ALA A 48 4.56 16.96 -11.39
CA ALA A 48 3.94 16.74 -12.70
C ALA A 48 3.77 15.24 -13.00
N GLU A 49 4.75 14.40 -12.66
CA GLU A 49 4.67 12.96 -12.86
C GLU A 49 3.60 12.32 -11.95
N VAL A 50 3.48 12.78 -10.70
CA VAL A 50 2.38 12.32 -9.82
C VAL A 50 1.04 12.71 -10.40
N LYS A 51 0.85 13.96 -10.85
CA LYS A 51 -0.41 14.41 -11.48
C LYS A 51 -0.77 13.57 -12.70
N LYS A 52 0.19 13.23 -13.55
CA LYS A 52 -0.03 12.33 -14.69
C LYS A 52 -0.49 10.95 -14.24
N LEU A 53 0.13 10.38 -13.20
CA LEU A 53 -0.24 9.08 -12.64
C LEU A 53 -1.65 9.12 -12.04
N LEU A 54 -1.99 10.15 -11.27
CA LEU A 54 -3.32 10.32 -10.70
C LEU A 54 -4.39 10.39 -11.79
N ASN A 55 -4.15 11.15 -12.84
CA ASN A 55 -5.06 11.26 -13.98
C ASN A 55 -5.21 9.91 -14.72
N LEU A 56 -4.12 9.18 -14.89
CA LEU A 56 -4.13 7.86 -15.50
C LEU A 56 -4.98 6.86 -14.69
N CYS A 57 -4.81 6.84 -13.36
CA CYS A 57 -5.61 6.00 -12.48
C CYS A 57 -7.10 6.39 -12.51
N ASN A 58 -7.40 7.68 -12.54
CA ASN A 58 -8.77 8.20 -12.61
C ASN A 58 -9.44 7.79 -13.94
N THR A 59 -8.77 7.98 -15.06
CA THR A 59 -9.27 7.61 -16.40
C THR A 59 -9.58 6.12 -16.49
N ASN A 60 -8.75 5.28 -15.86
CA ASN A 60 -8.92 3.82 -15.83
C ASN A 60 -9.84 3.33 -14.69
N LYS A 61 -10.39 4.22 -13.88
CA LYS A 61 -11.29 3.92 -12.74
C LYS A 61 -10.68 2.91 -11.76
N ILE A 62 -9.37 2.99 -11.53
CA ILE A 62 -8.66 2.15 -10.58
C ILE A 62 -8.47 2.92 -9.26
N ASN A 63 -8.81 2.29 -8.15
CA ASN A 63 -8.64 2.87 -6.82
C ASN A 63 -7.16 2.95 -6.46
N LEU A 64 -6.67 4.13 -6.12
CA LEU A 64 -5.27 4.31 -5.79
C LEU A 64 -5.04 4.30 -4.27
N ILE A 65 -4.15 3.45 -3.84
CA ILE A 65 -3.60 3.38 -2.49
C ILE A 65 -2.26 4.09 -2.52
N VAL A 66 -2.08 5.12 -1.72
CA VAL A 66 -0.82 5.87 -1.68
C VAL A 66 -0.17 5.80 -0.30
N ASP A 67 1.12 5.52 -0.32
CA ASP A 67 1.97 5.60 0.87
C ASP A 67 2.38 7.05 1.10
N VAL A 68 2.02 7.59 2.25
CA VAL A 68 2.21 9.01 2.59
C VAL A 68 2.90 9.17 3.93
N GLY A 69 3.70 10.22 4.02
CA GLY A 69 4.29 10.71 5.26
C GLY A 69 4.01 12.20 5.46
N PRO A 70 4.43 12.81 6.58
CA PRO A 70 4.13 14.20 6.89
C PRO A 70 4.61 15.22 5.85
N ARG A 71 5.62 14.86 5.06
CA ARG A 71 6.19 15.74 4.02
C ARG A 71 5.57 15.54 2.63
N THR A 72 4.71 14.55 2.45
CA THR A 72 4.16 14.18 1.13
C THR A 72 3.38 15.32 0.51
N LEU A 73 2.50 15.98 1.24
CA LEU A 73 1.72 17.11 0.73
C LEU A 73 2.59 18.23 0.16
N LYS A 74 3.63 18.61 0.91
CA LYS A 74 4.56 19.67 0.47
C LYS A 74 5.26 19.29 -0.84
N LYS A 75 5.65 18.03 -1.01
CA LYS A 75 6.28 17.54 -2.25
C LYS A 75 5.32 17.57 -3.44
N LEU A 76 4.02 17.45 -3.19
CA LEU A 76 2.98 17.42 -4.21
C LEU A 76 2.37 18.80 -4.51
N GLY A 77 2.82 19.86 -3.83
CA GLY A 77 2.23 21.19 -3.96
C GLY A 77 0.82 21.31 -3.38
N PHE A 78 0.41 20.39 -2.50
CA PHE A 78 -0.88 20.42 -1.82
C PHE A 78 -0.76 21.04 -0.42
N ASN A 79 -1.77 21.79 -0.02
CA ASN A 79 -1.84 22.44 1.29
C ASN A 79 -2.45 21.54 2.37
N ASN A 80 -3.33 20.61 1.98
CA ASN A 80 -3.97 19.66 2.88
C ASN A 80 -4.40 18.40 2.12
N PHE A 81 -4.68 17.31 2.86
CA PHE A 81 -5.10 16.04 2.29
C PHE A 81 -6.47 16.10 1.60
N LYS A 82 -7.36 17.04 1.97
CA LYS A 82 -8.69 17.15 1.34
C LYS A 82 -8.61 17.42 -0.16
N GLN A 83 -7.55 18.08 -0.63
CA GLN A 83 -7.32 18.31 -2.05
C GLN A 83 -7.09 17.01 -2.85
N LEU A 84 -6.72 15.91 -2.17
CA LEU A 84 -6.58 14.60 -2.79
C LEU A 84 -7.90 13.90 -3.08
N LYS A 85 -9.02 14.36 -2.50
CA LYS A 85 -10.37 13.76 -2.72
C LYS A 85 -10.84 13.85 -4.17
N GLU A 86 -10.39 14.85 -4.90
CA GLU A 86 -10.74 15.06 -6.31
C GLU A 86 -9.92 14.16 -7.25
N THR A 87 -9.08 13.32 -6.69
CA THR A 87 -8.21 12.41 -7.43
C THR A 87 -8.72 10.96 -7.33
N SER A 88 -8.00 10.03 -7.93
CA SER A 88 -8.25 8.59 -7.80
C SER A 88 -7.78 7.99 -6.48
N ILE A 89 -7.23 8.79 -5.56
CA ILE A 89 -6.75 8.32 -4.26
C ILE A 89 -7.95 8.01 -3.38
N THR A 90 -8.08 6.75 -3.01
CA THR A 90 -9.15 6.24 -2.15
C THR A 90 -8.64 5.77 -0.79
N HIS A 91 -7.35 5.45 -0.71
CA HIS A 91 -6.71 4.91 0.48
C HIS A 91 -5.40 5.65 0.76
N LEU A 92 -5.20 6.05 2.01
CA LEU A 92 -3.93 6.60 2.49
C LEU A 92 -3.24 5.57 3.38
N ARG A 93 -2.09 5.08 2.94
CA ARG A 93 -1.23 4.27 3.80
C ARG A 93 -0.34 5.19 4.59
N LEU A 94 -0.57 5.22 5.90
CA LEU A 94 0.15 6.08 6.82
C LEU A 94 1.39 5.35 7.33
N ASP A 95 2.56 5.91 7.08
CA ASP A 95 3.82 5.30 7.51
C ASP A 95 4.15 5.71 8.95
N TYR A 96 4.41 7.02 9.19
CA TYR A 96 4.73 7.55 10.51
C TYR A 96 4.36 9.03 10.62
N GLY A 97 4.34 9.54 11.87
CA GLY A 97 4.25 11.00 12.15
C GLY A 97 2.84 11.56 12.05
N PHE A 98 1.82 10.72 12.15
CA PHE A 98 0.42 11.13 12.29
C PHE A 98 -0.05 10.88 13.71
N THR A 99 -0.78 11.84 14.29
CA THR A 99 -1.48 11.66 15.58
C THR A 99 -2.76 10.85 15.36
N TYR A 100 -3.32 10.29 16.43
CA TYR A 100 -4.58 9.54 16.32
C TYR A 100 -5.75 10.44 15.88
N GLU A 101 -5.75 11.70 16.31
CA GLU A 101 -6.74 12.71 15.90
C GLU A 101 -6.66 12.99 14.39
N GLU A 102 -5.45 13.14 13.86
CA GLU A 102 -5.23 13.30 12.41
C GLU A 102 -5.69 12.07 11.64
N ILE A 103 -5.43 10.86 12.14
CA ILE A 103 -5.90 9.61 11.54
C ILE A 103 -7.43 9.59 11.48
N ILE A 104 -8.12 9.96 12.57
CA ILE A 104 -9.58 10.05 12.59
C ILE A 104 -10.09 11.09 11.60
N GLU A 105 -9.48 12.27 11.54
CA GLU A 105 -9.90 13.31 10.58
C GLU A 105 -9.73 12.82 9.13
N LEU A 106 -8.60 12.19 8.80
CA LEU A 106 -8.35 11.64 7.48
C LEU A 106 -9.31 10.50 7.12
N SER A 107 -9.73 9.69 8.11
CA SER A 107 -10.65 8.58 7.89
C SER A 107 -12.06 9.00 7.49
N LYS A 108 -12.43 10.26 7.69
CA LYS A 108 -13.71 10.82 7.20
C LYS A 108 -13.77 10.86 5.67
N ASP A 109 -12.61 11.04 5.04
CA ASP A 109 -12.50 11.28 3.60
C ASP A 109 -11.86 10.09 2.86
N PHE A 110 -11.00 9.31 3.52
CA PHE A 110 -10.22 8.22 2.93
C PHE A 110 -10.32 6.94 3.77
N ASN A 111 -10.08 5.82 3.14
CA ASN A 111 -9.74 4.60 3.87
C ASN A 111 -8.29 4.71 4.36
N ILE A 112 -8.04 4.27 5.58
CA ILE A 112 -6.70 4.33 6.20
C ILE A 112 -6.07 2.96 6.19
N VAL A 113 -4.85 2.88 5.69
CA VAL A 113 -4.09 1.62 5.63
C VAL A 113 -2.92 1.71 6.61
N PHE A 114 -2.89 0.82 7.59
CA PHE A 114 -1.80 0.67 8.54
C PHE A 114 -0.80 -0.39 8.08
N ASN A 115 0.38 -0.37 8.64
CA ASN A 115 1.29 -1.51 8.55
C ASN A 115 0.82 -2.59 9.54
N ALA A 116 0.44 -3.75 9.03
CA ALA A 116 -0.13 -4.84 9.84
C ALA A 116 0.82 -5.35 10.93
N SER A 117 2.14 -5.25 10.73
CA SER A 117 3.15 -5.73 11.69
C SER A 117 3.42 -4.75 12.83
N THR A 118 3.12 -3.47 12.65
CA THR A 118 3.41 -2.40 13.63
C THR A 118 2.16 -1.83 14.30
N LEU A 119 0.96 -2.16 13.84
CA LEU A 119 -0.30 -1.76 14.47
C LEU A 119 -0.50 -2.56 15.76
N LEU A 120 -0.22 -1.95 16.89
CA LEU A 120 -0.25 -2.60 18.22
C LEU A 120 -1.59 -2.41 18.92
N ASP A 121 -1.85 -3.19 19.97
CA ASP A 121 -3.08 -3.06 20.76
C ASP A 121 -3.22 -1.70 21.43
N LYS A 122 -2.11 -1.05 21.79
CA LYS A 122 -2.11 0.34 22.30
C LYS A 122 -2.72 1.31 21.29
N ASP A 123 -2.34 1.19 20.00
CA ASP A 123 -2.82 2.07 18.93
C ASP A 123 -4.32 1.85 18.70
N ILE A 124 -4.74 0.59 18.70
CA ILE A 124 -6.17 0.21 18.63
C ILE A 124 -6.97 0.80 19.79
N ASN A 125 -6.42 0.77 21.00
CA ASN A 125 -7.10 1.30 22.18
C ASN A 125 -7.23 2.84 22.10
N GLU A 126 -6.22 3.55 21.64
CA GLU A 126 -6.32 5.01 21.44
C GLU A 126 -7.35 5.36 20.36
N LEU A 127 -7.35 4.65 19.23
CA LEU A 127 -8.34 4.83 18.17
C LEU A 127 -9.78 4.54 18.68
N LYS A 128 -9.98 3.52 19.52
CA LYS A 128 -11.27 3.24 20.17
C LYS A 128 -11.73 4.37 21.07
N LYS A 129 -10.84 4.94 21.87
CA LYS A 129 -11.17 6.10 22.75
C LYS A 129 -11.68 7.31 21.94
N LEU A 130 -11.18 7.47 20.72
CA LEU A 130 -11.58 8.53 19.79
C LEU A 130 -12.79 8.14 18.93
N ASN A 131 -13.48 7.02 19.23
CA ASN A 131 -14.64 6.53 18.49
C ASN A 131 -14.36 6.29 17.00
N ALA A 132 -13.20 5.73 16.67
CA ALA A 132 -12.83 5.42 15.30
C ALA A 132 -13.80 4.45 14.62
N ASP A 133 -14.14 4.72 13.37
CA ASP A 133 -14.87 3.78 12.52
C ASP A 133 -13.89 2.76 11.89
N PHE A 134 -13.82 1.58 12.49
CA PHE A 134 -12.91 0.53 12.06
C PHE A 134 -13.22 -0.05 10.68
N SER A 135 -14.43 0.20 10.13
CA SER A 135 -14.78 -0.19 8.75
C SER A 135 -14.00 0.59 7.69
N LYS A 136 -13.44 1.73 8.07
CA LYS A 136 -12.55 2.56 7.24
C LYS A 136 -11.09 2.16 7.30
N PHE A 137 -10.75 1.16 8.12
CA PHE A 137 -9.38 0.79 8.38
C PHE A 137 -8.99 -0.51 7.68
N TYR A 138 -7.81 -0.49 7.16
CA TYR A 138 -7.13 -1.58 6.48
C TYR A 138 -5.76 -1.78 7.11
N ALA A 139 -5.19 -2.96 6.96
CA ALA A 139 -3.83 -3.24 7.37
C ALA A 139 -3.10 -4.03 6.29
N CYS A 140 -1.91 -3.56 5.92
CA CYS A 140 -1.11 -4.14 4.86
C CYS A 140 0.11 -4.87 5.41
N HIS A 141 0.28 -6.13 5.04
CA HIS A 141 1.53 -6.84 5.23
C HIS A 141 2.52 -6.41 4.15
N ASN A 142 3.58 -5.75 4.57
CA ASN A 142 4.65 -5.33 3.68
C ASN A 142 5.52 -6.54 3.31
N PHE A 143 6.24 -6.42 2.19
CA PHE A 143 7.38 -7.30 1.93
C PHE A 143 8.56 -6.87 2.81
N TYR A 144 9.52 -7.77 2.99
CA TYR A 144 10.71 -7.54 3.80
C TYR A 144 11.94 -7.40 2.89
N PRO A 145 12.76 -6.35 3.09
CA PRO A 145 13.87 -6.05 2.18
C PRO A 145 15.06 -7.00 2.31
N LYS A 146 15.10 -7.80 3.37
CA LYS A 146 16.18 -8.79 3.58
C LYS A 146 15.58 -10.19 3.60
N PRO A 147 16.18 -11.14 2.89
CA PRO A 147 15.76 -12.55 2.93
C PRO A 147 15.67 -13.08 4.36
N LEU A 148 14.72 -13.97 4.61
CA LEU A 148 14.50 -14.65 5.90
C LEU A 148 14.14 -13.75 7.09
N THR A 149 13.92 -12.44 6.89
CA THR A 149 13.51 -11.52 7.96
C THR A 149 12.01 -11.35 8.07
N GLY A 150 11.24 -11.88 7.13
CA GLY A 150 9.78 -11.83 7.12
C GLY A 150 9.12 -12.53 8.31
N LEU A 151 7.85 -12.27 8.52
CA LEU A 151 7.07 -12.91 9.57
C LEU A 151 6.84 -14.39 9.23
N SER A 152 6.79 -15.25 10.26
CA SER A 152 6.33 -16.63 10.06
C SER A 152 4.84 -16.66 9.69
N LEU A 153 4.41 -17.67 8.93
CA LEU A 153 3.01 -17.85 8.56
C LEU A 153 2.08 -17.87 9.79
N LYS A 154 2.49 -18.54 10.86
CA LYS A 154 1.76 -18.56 12.14
C LYS A 154 1.57 -17.17 12.73
N LYS A 155 2.59 -16.30 12.64
CA LYS A 155 2.51 -14.93 13.16
C LYS A 155 1.58 -14.07 12.28
N VAL A 156 1.65 -14.21 10.95
CA VAL A 156 0.75 -13.52 10.01
C VAL A 156 -0.69 -13.95 10.26
N ALA A 157 -0.97 -15.26 10.39
CA ALA A 157 -2.31 -15.77 10.67
C ALA A 157 -2.88 -15.20 11.97
N LYS A 158 -2.09 -15.15 13.05
CA LYS A 158 -2.50 -14.56 14.33
C LYS A 158 -2.80 -13.06 14.22
N ILE A 159 -2.00 -12.32 13.47
CA ILE A 159 -2.24 -10.89 13.20
C ILE A 159 -3.54 -10.72 12.42
N ASN A 160 -3.75 -11.51 11.37
CA ASN A 160 -4.95 -11.42 10.53
C ASN A 160 -6.22 -11.75 11.33
N GLU A 161 -6.20 -12.78 12.16
CA GLU A 161 -7.32 -13.12 13.05
C GLU A 161 -7.67 -11.96 14.00
N ARG A 162 -6.66 -11.39 14.66
CA ARG A 162 -6.84 -10.21 15.53
C ARG A 162 -7.47 -9.03 14.78
N LEU A 163 -6.94 -8.68 13.61
CA LEU A 163 -7.43 -7.56 12.81
C LEU A 163 -8.85 -7.80 12.29
N LYS A 164 -9.13 -9.02 11.83
CA LYS A 164 -10.47 -9.44 11.40
C LYS A 164 -11.51 -9.28 12.53
N ASN A 165 -11.16 -9.66 13.76
CA ASN A 165 -12.04 -9.52 14.93
C ASN A 165 -12.31 -8.04 15.29
N LEU A 166 -11.52 -7.10 14.79
CA LEU A 166 -11.72 -5.66 14.91
C LEU A 166 -12.47 -5.05 13.72
N GLY A 167 -12.82 -5.83 12.71
CA GLY A 167 -13.42 -5.34 11.47
C GLY A 167 -12.43 -4.72 10.49
N ILE A 168 -11.11 -4.86 10.74
CA ILE A 168 -10.06 -4.31 9.86
C ILE A 168 -9.76 -5.29 8.73
N THR A 169 -9.89 -4.83 7.50
CA THR A 169 -9.54 -5.62 6.32
C THR A 169 -8.03 -5.73 6.15
N THR A 170 -7.53 -6.94 5.89
CA THR A 170 -6.09 -7.18 5.66
C THR A 170 -5.76 -7.34 4.18
N MET A 171 -4.60 -6.83 3.78
CA MET A 171 -4.03 -7.01 2.45
C MET A 171 -2.54 -7.38 2.56
N ALA A 172 -1.99 -7.93 1.49
CA ALA A 172 -0.57 -8.29 1.44
C ALA A 172 -0.01 -8.08 0.03
N PHE A 173 1.26 -7.74 -0.04
CA PHE A 173 2.00 -7.74 -1.31
C PHE A 173 2.48 -9.16 -1.61
N VAL A 174 2.33 -9.54 -2.87
CA VAL A 174 2.90 -10.78 -3.42
C VAL A 174 3.82 -10.39 -4.56
N SER A 175 5.04 -10.91 -4.58
CA SER A 175 5.97 -10.66 -5.68
C SER A 175 5.50 -11.37 -6.95
N GLY A 176 5.65 -10.68 -8.09
CA GLY A 176 5.43 -11.29 -9.39
C GLY A 176 6.67 -12.07 -9.85
N ASP A 177 6.46 -13.06 -10.72
CA ASP A 177 7.55 -13.89 -11.25
C ASP A 177 8.35 -13.19 -12.37
N LYS A 178 7.69 -12.30 -13.10
CA LYS A 178 8.28 -11.63 -14.29
C LYS A 178 8.68 -10.20 -14.03
N GLU A 179 7.92 -9.49 -13.22
CA GLU A 179 8.14 -8.08 -12.87
C GLU A 179 8.47 -8.04 -11.39
N LEU A 180 9.75 -7.99 -11.08
CA LEU A 180 10.24 -7.91 -9.72
C LEU A 180 9.99 -6.49 -9.16
N ARG A 181 10.05 -6.35 -7.84
CA ARG A 181 9.81 -5.08 -7.17
C ARG A 181 10.71 -3.97 -7.71
N GLY A 182 10.10 -2.88 -8.17
CA GLY A 182 10.69 -1.70 -8.79
C GLY A 182 12.12 -1.36 -8.39
N PRO A 183 12.39 -0.47 -7.44
CA PRO A 183 13.77 0.02 -7.27
C PRO A 183 14.80 -1.05 -6.93
N LEU A 184 14.39 -2.17 -6.34
CA LEU A 184 15.30 -3.24 -5.91
C LEU A 184 15.47 -4.36 -6.93
N HIS A 185 14.55 -4.49 -7.88
CA HIS A 185 14.49 -5.58 -8.87
C HIS A 185 14.64 -6.99 -8.25
N MET A 186 14.08 -7.16 -7.05
CA MET A 186 14.10 -8.40 -6.27
C MET A 186 12.72 -8.91 -5.97
N GLY A 187 12.52 -10.21 -6.04
CA GLY A 187 11.33 -10.89 -5.54
C GLY A 187 11.42 -10.99 -4.01
N LEU A 188 10.74 -10.11 -3.29
CA LEU A 188 10.78 -10.07 -1.84
C LEU A 188 9.47 -10.62 -1.28
N PRO A 189 9.51 -11.69 -0.47
CA PRO A 189 8.31 -12.29 0.09
C PRO A 189 7.76 -11.46 1.24
N THR A 190 6.46 -11.53 1.43
CA THR A 190 5.76 -10.96 2.59
C THR A 190 5.88 -11.86 3.81
N VAL A 191 5.92 -13.17 3.60
CA VAL A 191 5.96 -14.19 4.64
C VAL A 191 7.16 -15.10 4.43
N ARG A 192 7.99 -15.21 5.43
CA ARG A 192 9.25 -15.99 5.39
C ARG A 192 9.08 -17.44 4.94
N ASN A 193 8.01 -18.11 5.37
CA ASN A 193 7.80 -19.53 5.06
C ASN A 193 7.40 -19.77 3.60
N ILE A 194 6.78 -18.80 2.92
CA ILE A 194 6.49 -18.90 1.47
C ILE A 194 7.78 -18.94 0.68
N GLU A 195 8.80 -18.20 1.12
CA GLU A 195 10.14 -18.22 0.53
C GLU A 195 10.74 -19.63 0.57
N MET A 196 10.61 -20.35 1.68
CA MET A 196 11.09 -21.73 1.81
C MET A 196 10.27 -22.72 0.98
N GLU A 197 8.95 -22.60 0.93
CA GLU A 197 8.09 -23.47 0.13
C GLU A 197 8.32 -23.27 -1.38
N MET A 198 8.54 -22.05 -1.84
CA MET A 198 8.92 -21.78 -3.24
C MET A 198 10.28 -22.40 -3.60
N TYR A 199 11.26 -22.36 -2.71
CA TYR A 199 12.54 -23.06 -2.91
C TYR A 199 12.35 -24.56 -3.03
N TYR A 200 11.51 -25.17 -2.19
CA TYR A 200 11.22 -26.60 -2.26
C TYR A 200 10.49 -26.98 -3.56
N LEU A 201 9.53 -26.21 -4.01
CA LEU A 201 8.81 -26.45 -5.28
C LEU A 201 9.69 -26.29 -6.53
N ILE A 202 10.69 -25.42 -6.49
CA ILE A 202 11.61 -25.20 -7.62
C ILE A 202 12.70 -26.27 -7.69
N TYR A 203 13.12 -26.82 -6.55
CA TYR A 203 14.25 -27.78 -6.50
C TYR A 203 13.84 -29.26 -6.45
N PHE A 204 12.56 -29.58 -6.26
CA PHE A 204 12.06 -30.95 -6.13
C PHE A 204 10.99 -31.36 -7.16
N ASN A 205 10.68 -30.49 -8.13
CA ASN A 205 9.94 -30.79 -9.34
C ASN A 205 10.85 -30.55 -10.56
#